data_c277de938c8043a42ada852b310d2087
#
_entry.id   c277de938c8043a42ada852b310d2087
#
_cell.length_a   1.000
_cell.length_b   1.000
_cell.length_c   1.000
_cell.angle_alpha   90.00
_cell.angle_beta   90.00
_cell.angle_gamma   90.00
#
_symmetry.space_group_name_H-M   'P 1'
#
loop_
_entity.id
_entity.type
_entity.pdbx_description
1 polymer ?
#
loop_
_entity_poly.entity_id
_entity_poly.type
_entity_poly.pdbx_seq_one_letter_code
_entity_poly.pdbx_strand_id
1 'polypeptide(L)'
;MKPLTGRHIQSVIMGNLPMRHLIERVLELSEEEQRVVVHEEPPGQGSEEELKALLESLQPRIRVYGVGGAGCNAINRLFDERLFDSSYVTGYAINTDAQALLQSPIEEKVLIGRTARGRGAGGDPTKGEAAALESERVLRRITNDTQLAIITAGMGGGSGTGAAGHVARLAKAQGAMT
;
A
#
# COMPACT_ATOMS: atom_id res chain seq x y z
N MET A 1 5.46 28.89 32.20
CA MET A 1 4.24 29.42 31.57
C MET A 1 3.06 28.60 32.14
N LYS A 2 2.11 29.24 32.82
CA LYS A 2 0.95 28.54 33.40
C LYS A 2 -0.07 28.22 32.29
N PRO A 3 -0.72 27.06 32.28
CA PRO A 3 -1.79 26.75 31.32
C PRO A 3 -2.98 27.66 31.58
N LEU A 4 -3.56 28.19 30.51
CA LEU A 4 -4.79 29.00 30.55
C LEU A 4 -5.95 28.07 30.95
N THR A 5 -6.56 28.35 32.10
CA THR A 5 -7.72 27.63 32.59
C THR A 5 -8.96 28.06 31.81
N GLY A 6 -9.90 27.13 31.59
CA GLY A 6 -11.08 27.28 30.73
C GLY A 6 -12.04 28.47 31.03
N ARG A 7 -11.81 29.27 32.08
CA ARG A 7 -12.56 30.50 32.38
C ARG A 7 -12.17 31.70 31.49
N HIS A 8 -11.00 31.67 30.83
CA HIS A 8 -10.56 32.77 29.96
C HIS A 8 -11.10 32.69 28.54
N ILE A 9 -11.59 31.52 28.12
CA ILE A 9 -12.17 31.33 26.78
C ILE A 9 -13.64 31.82 26.75
N GLN A 10 -14.36 31.74 27.85
CA GLN A 10 -15.77 32.19 27.93
C GLN A 10 -15.97 33.70 27.76
N SER A 11 -14.96 34.52 28.05
CA SER A 11 -15.09 36.00 27.98
C SER A 11 -14.91 36.56 26.57
N VAL A 12 -14.35 35.81 25.62
CA VAL A 12 -14.07 36.25 24.26
C VAL A 12 -15.20 35.93 23.27
N ILE A 13 -16.18 35.06 23.65
CA ILE A 13 -17.20 34.51 22.75
C ILE A 13 -18.56 35.21 22.85
N MET A 14 -18.68 36.30 23.59
CA MET A 14 -19.97 36.98 23.85
C MET A 14 -20.46 37.92 22.74
N GLY A 15 -20.23 37.62 21.44
CA GLY A 15 -20.54 38.57 20.37
C GLY A 15 -21.48 38.14 19.25
N ASN A 16 -21.83 36.84 19.04
CA ASN A 16 -22.71 36.49 17.92
C ASN A 16 -23.58 35.25 18.21
N LEU A 17 -24.89 35.43 18.26
CA LEU A 17 -25.89 34.43 18.65
C LEU A 17 -25.99 33.17 17.75
N PRO A 18 -25.74 33.18 16.41
CA PRO A 18 -25.85 31.95 15.62
C PRO A 18 -24.61 31.04 15.72
N MET A 19 -23.43 31.57 16.05
CA MET A 19 -22.18 30.76 16.14
C MET A 19 -22.01 30.07 17.48
N ARG A 20 -22.70 30.55 18.54
CA ARG A 20 -22.62 30.01 19.89
C ARG A 20 -23.07 28.53 19.93
N HIS A 21 -24.16 28.22 19.26
CA HIS A 21 -24.73 26.86 19.24
C HIS A 21 -23.83 25.85 18.49
N LEU A 22 -23.10 26.31 17.48
CA LEU A 22 -22.12 25.48 16.73
C LEU A 22 -20.88 25.22 17.57
N ILE A 23 -20.42 26.23 18.29
CA ILE A 23 -19.24 26.13 19.17
C ILE A 23 -19.54 25.24 20.38
N GLU A 24 -20.71 25.38 21.01
CA GLU A 24 -21.15 24.52 22.10
C GLU A 24 -21.22 23.06 21.65
N ARG A 25 -21.77 22.80 20.46
CA ARG A 25 -21.86 21.44 19.90
C ARG A 25 -20.50 20.84 19.52
N VAL A 26 -19.55 21.65 19.04
CA VAL A 26 -18.16 21.22 18.75
C VAL A 26 -17.41 20.95 20.06
N LEU A 27 -17.65 21.73 21.11
CA LEU A 27 -17.05 21.51 22.42
C LEU A 27 -17.62 20.26 23.11
N GLU A 28 -18.93 20.01 22.98
CA GLU A 28 -19.56 18.78 23.48
C GLU A 28 -19.03 17.53 22.75
N LEU A 29 -18.87 17.59 21.43
CA LEU A 29 -18.27 16.50 20.64
C LEU A 29 -16.80 16.26 21.03
N SER A 30 -16.03 17.33 21.30
CA SER A 30 -14.65 17.21 21.74
C SER A 30 -14.51 16.64 23.16
N GLU A 31 -15.48 16.90 24.04
CA GLU A 31 -15.49 16.33 25.39
C GLU A 31 -15.91 14.84 25.39
N GLU A 32 -16.79 14.43 24.48
CA GLU A 32 -17.13 13.01 24.30
C GLU A 32 -15.96 12.22 23.66
N GLU A 33 -15.28 12.77 22.65
CA GLU A 33 -14.07 12.17 22.10
C GLU A 33 -12.93 12.10 23.13
N GLN A 34 -12.77 13.11 23.96
CA GLN A 34 -11.77 13.09 25.05
C GLN A 34 -12.11 12.08 26.15
N ARG A 35 -13.40 11.79 26.40
CA ARG A 35 -13.80 10.74 27.37
C ARG A 35 -13.52 9.33 26.87
N VAL A 36 -13.50 9.11 25.55
CA VAL A 36 -13.16 7.79 24.96
C VAL A 36 -11.65 7.56 24.94
N VAL A 37 -10.84 8.62 24.91
CA VAL A 37 -9.36 8.53 24.85
C VAL A 37 -8.65 8.45 26.20
N VAL A 38 -9.34 8.76 27.32
CA VAL A 38 -8.69 8.90 28.65
C VAL A 38 -8.59 7.58 29.45
N HIS A 39 -8.85 6.43 28.84
CA HIS A 39 -8.59 5.15 29.49
C HIS A 39 -7.56 4.26 28.78
N GLU A 40 -6.71 4.83 27.94
CA GLU A 40 -5.43 4.22 27.70
C GLU A 40 -4.48 4.69 28.81
N GLU A 41 -4.20 3.82 29.75
CA GLU A 41 -3.07 4.00 30.66
C GLU A 41 -1.86 4.38 29.79
N PRO A 42 -1.04 5.38 30.20
CA PRO A 42 0.19 5.64 29.47
C PRO A 42 0.91 4.30 29.37
N PRO A 43 1.46 3.89 28.22
CA PRO A 43 2.06 2.59 28.03
C PRO A 43 3.07 2.42 29.18
N GLY A 44 2.64 1.66 30.18
CA GLY A 44 3.50 1.25 31.28
C GLY A 44 4.69 0.55 30.62
N GLN A 45 5.89 0.71 31.09
CA GLN A 45 7.15 0.16 30.61
C GLN A 45 6.93 -1.10 29.77
N GLY A 46 6.56 -0.89 28.48
CA GLY A 46 6.37 -1.98 27.54
C GLY A 46 7.70 -2.72 27.44
N SER A 47 7.66 -4.04 27.46
CA SER A 47 8.87 -4.83 27.25
C SER A 47 9.53 -4.38 25.93
N GLU A 48 10.82 -4.55 25.82
CA GLU A 48 11.56 -4.21 24.58
C GLU A 48 10.92 -4.92 23.36
N GLU A 49 10.32 -6.09 23.58
CA GLU A 49 9.59 -6.85 22.58
C GLU A 49 8.26 -6.16 22.14
N GLU A 50 7.52 -5.58 23.08
CA GLU A 50 6.29 -4.84 22.77
C GLU A 50 6.59 -3.57 21.96
N LEU A 51 7.66 -2.86 22.31
CA LEU A 51 8.12 -1.70 21.55
C LEU A 51 8.59 -2.08 20.15
N LYS A 52 9.31 -3.19 20.00
CA LYS A 52 9.70 -3.72 18.69
C LYS A 52 8.49 -4.12 17.85
N ALA A 53 7.54 -4.85 18.43
CA ALA A 53 6.30 -5.23 17.73
C ALA A 53 5.49 -3.99 17.27
N LEU A 54 5.43 -2.96 18.11
CA LEU A 54 4.79 -1.70 17.74
C LEU A 54 5.52 -1.01 16.59
N LEU A 55 6.85 -0.91 16.64
CA LEU A 55 7.65 -0.34 15.56
C LEU A 55 7.48 -1.11 14.25
N GLU A 56 7.44 -2.44 14.29
CA GLU A 56 7.16 -3.27 13.11
C GLU A 56 5.77 -3.02 12.55
N SER A 57 4.76 -2.86 13.41
CA SER A 57 3.39 -2.54 12.99
C SER A 57 3.24 -1.17 12.31
N LEU A 58 4.12 -0.22 12.66
CA LEU A 58 4.16 1.12 12.09
C LEU A 58 4.95 1.20 10.79
N GLN A 59 5.71 0.16 10.41
CA GLN A 59 6.46 0.15 9.15
C GLN A 59 5.50 0.13 7.95
N PRO A 60 5.74 0.98 6.93
CA PRO A 60 4.90 1.00 5.75
C PRO A 60 5.10 -0.29 4.92
N ARG A 61 4.03 -0.88 4.43
CA ARG A 61 4.10 -2.02 3.52
C ARG A 61 4.16 -1.53 2.08
N ILE A 62 5.38 -1.46 1.55
CA ILE A 62 5.69 -1.01 0.20
C ILE A 62 5.88 -2.24 -0.69
N ARG A 63 5.18 -2.32 -1.81
CA ARG A 63 5.34 -3.40 -2.78
C ARG A 63 5.66 -2.85 -4.15
N VAL A 64 6.70 -3.42 -4.76
CA VAL A 64 7.16 -3.05 -6.09
C VAL A 64 6.84 -4.19 -7.05
N TYR A 65 5.98 -3.91 -8.02
CA TYR A 65 5.52 -4.91 -8.99
C TYR A 65 6.20 -4.67 -10.35
N GLY A 66 7.08 -5.57 -10.74
CA GLY A 66 7.65 -5.60 -12.09
C GLY A 66 6.77 -6.44 -13.02
N VAL A 67 6.09 -5.80 -13.97
CA VAL A 67 5.12 -6.46 -14.85
C VAL A 67 5.67 -6.61 -16.26
N GLY A 68 5.72 -7.85 -16.75
CA GLY A 68 6.30 -8.21 -18.04
C GLY A 68 7.83 -8.14 -18.06
N GLY A 69 8.46 -8.44 -19.18
CA GLY A 69 9.92 -8.54 -19.29
C GLY A 69 10.65 -7.26 -18.84
N ALA A 70 10.27 -6.10 -19.36
CA ALA A 70 10.90 -4.83 -18.99
C ALA A 70 10.70 -4.46 -17.51
N GLY A 71 9.49 -4.68 -16.97
CA GLY A 71 9.20 -4.47 -15.56
C GLY A 71 10.01 -5.40 -14.65
N CYS A 72 10.09 -6.69 -15.00
CA CYS A 72 10.93 -7.63 -14.26
C CYS A 72 12.41 -7.24 -14.31
N ASN A 73 12.92 -6.79 -15.46
CA ASN A 73 14.29 -6.30 -15.55
C ASN A 73 14.56 -5.07 -14.68
N ALA A 74 13.57 -4.18 -14.57
CA ALA A 74 13.70 -3.01 -13.70
C ALA A 74 13.81 -3.42 -12.23
N ILE A 75 12.94 -4.31 -11.73
CA ILE A 75 13.02 -4.77 -10.34
C ILE A 75 14.23 -5.64 -10.06
N ASN A 76 14.77 -6.38 -11.05
CA ASN A 76 16.02 -7.13 -10.90
C ASN A 76 17.18 -6.17 -10.59
N ARG A 77 17.23 -5.00 -11.25
CA ARG A 77 18.22 -3.96 -10.92
C ARG A 77 18.06 -3.39 -9.52
N LEU A 78 16.80 -3.19 -9.07
CA LEU A 78 16.53 -2.75 -7.71
C LEU A 78 16.95 -3.80 -6.68
N PHE A 79 16.87 -5.09 -7.03
CA PHE A 79 17.39 -6.17 -6.21
C PHE A 79 18.93 -6.10 -6.10
N ASP A 80 19.62 -5.89 -7.22
CA ASP A 80 21.08 -5.73 -7.22
C ASP A 80 21.54 -4.53 -6.38
N GLU A 81 20.73 -3.46 -6.33
CA GLU A 81 20.92 -2.28 -5.48
C GLU A 81 20.44 -2.49 -4.02
N ARG A 82 20.04 -3.70 -3.65
CA ARG A 82 19.61 -4.10 -2.31
C ARG A 82 18.38 -3.38 -1.76
N LEU A 83 17.49 -2.90 -2.63
CA LEU A 83 16.26 -2.21 -2.19
C LEU A 83 15.35 -3.14 -1.38
N PHE A 84 15.38 -4.44 -1.64
CA PHE A 84 14.52 -5.45 -1.01
C PHE A 84 15.15 -6.08 0.25
N ASP A 85 16.31 -5.61 0.72
CA ASP A 85 16.90 -6.06 1.98
C ASP A 85 16.12 -5.54 3.21
N SER A 86 15.26 -4.53 3.00
CA SER A 86 14.46 -3.97 4.07
C SER A 86 13.15 -4.74 4.24
N SER A 87 12.75 -4.99 5.49
CA SER A 87 11.56 -5.78 5.84
C SER A 87 10.23 -5.20 5.35
N TYR A 88 10.19 -3.90 5.03
CA TYR A 88 8.98 -3.20 4.61
C TYR A 88 8.83 -3.02 3.09
N VAL A 89 9.85 -3.42 2.30
CA VAL A 89 9.81 -3.35 0.83
C VAL A 89 9.87 -4.76 0.24
N THR A 90 8.87 -5.15 -0.55
CA THR A 90 8.82 -6.45 -1.22
C THR A 90 8.69 -6.26 -2.73
N GLY A 91 9.55 -6.96 -3.48
CA GLY A 91 9.51 -7.00 -4.94
C GLY A 91 8.71 -8.20 -5.47
N TYR A 92 7.85 -7.99 -6.46
CA TYR A 92 7.08 -9.03 -7.13
C TYR A 92 7.40 -9.04 -8.63
N ALA A 93 7.94 -10.13 -9.15
CA ALA A 93 8.11 -10.35 -10.59
C ALA A 93 6.85 -11.00 -11.18
N ILE A 94 6.13 -10.28 -12.04
CA ILE A 94 4.87 -10.73 -12.66
C ILE A 94 5.09 -10.86 -14.16
N ASN A 95 4.91 -12.05 -14.73
CA ASN A 95 5.08 -12.26 -16.17
C ASN A 95 4.20 -13.42 -16.68
N THR A 96 3.97 -13.45 -17.99
CA THR A 96 3.39 -14.60 -18.73
C THR A 96 4.47 -15.57 -19.22
N ASP A 97 5.74 -15.21 -19.11
CA ASP A 97 6.90 -16.01 -19.52
C ASP A 97 7.56 -16.65 -18.30
N ALA A 98 7.46 -17.98 -18.22
CA ALA A 98 8.01 -18.75 -17.12
C ALA A 98 9.55 -18.74 -17.10
N GLN A 99 10.18 -18.73 -18.28
CA GLN A 99 11.64 -18.74 -18.39
C GLN A 99 12.23 -17.42 -17.87
N ALA A 100 11.63 -16.30 -18.25
CA ALA A 100 12.04 -14.99 -17.75
C ALA A 100 11.88 -14.86 -16.21
N LEU A 101 10.82 -15.44 -15.64
CA LEU A 101 10.63 -15.49 -14.19
C LEU A 101 11.68 -16.34 -13.49
N LEU A 102 12.04 -17.49 -14.05
CA LEU A 102 13.09 -18.35 -13.47
C LEU A 102 14.45 -17.67 -13.41
N GLN A 103 14.76 -16.80 -14.37
CA GLN A 103 16.02 -16.06 -14.43
C GLN A 103 16.04 -14.84 -13.50
N SER A 104 14.89 -14.39 -12.99
CA SER A 104 14.82 -13.26 -12.06
C SER A 104 15.39 -13.65 -10.69
N PRO A 105 16.19 -12.80 -10.03
CA PRO A 105 16.65 -13.02 -8.65
C PRO A 105 15.56 -12.75 -7.60
N ILE A 106 14.46 -12.10 -8.01
CA ILE A 106 13.34 -11.79 -7.12
C ILE A 106 12.73 -13.09 -6.58
N GLU A 107 12.51 -13.16 -5.29
CA GLU A 107 11.93 -14.33 -4.62
C GLU A 107 10.46 -14.52 -4.98
N GLU A 108 9.67 -13.44 -4.91
CA GLU A 108 8.24 -13.44 -5.20
C GLU A 108 7.94 -13.40 -6.70
N LYS A 109 7.72 -14.57 -7.29
CA LYS A 109 7.45 -14.75 -8.71
C LYS A 109 6.01 -15.13 -8.97
N VAL A 110 5.36 -14.42 -9.89
CA VAL A 110 3.96 -14.64 -10.24
C VAL A 110 3.83 -14.89 -11.74
N LEU A 111 3.60 -16.14 -12.10
CA LEU A 111 3.25 -16.51 -13.47
C LEU A 111 1.75 -16.27 -13.68
N ILE A 112 1.41 -15.38 -14.60
CA ILE A 112 0.03 -15.06 -14.97
C ILE A 112 -0.33 -15.69 -16.33
N GLY A 113 -1.63 -15.99 -16.52
CA GLY A 113 -2.16 -16.53 -17.76
C GLY A 113 -1.85 -18.02 -17.96
N ARG A 114 -2.62 -18.91 -17.36
CA ARG A 114 -2.48 -20.35 -17.53
C ARG A 114 -2.61 -20.80 -18.98
N THR A 115 -3.47 -20.11 -19.75
CA THR A 115 -3.70 -20.36 -21.17
C THR A 115 -2.44 -20.14 -22.01
N ALA A 116 -1.57 -19.20 -21.64
CA ALA A 116 -0.30 -18.95 -22.29
C ALA A 116 0.76 -20.05 -22.03
N ARG A 117 0.53 -20.95 -21.07
CA ARG A 117 1.41 -22.06 -20.68
C ARG A 117 2.87 -21.63 -20.46
N GLY A 118 3.09 -20.43 -19.95
CA GLY A 118 4.42 -19.90 -19.68
C GLY A 118 5.22 -19.45 -20.92
N ARG A 119 4.60 -19.33 -22.09
CA ARG A 119 5.27 -18.96 -23.37
C ARG A 119 5.29 -17.46 -23.65
N GLY A 120 4.84 -16.65 -22.68
CA GLY A 120 4.71 -15.21 -22.89
C GLY A 120 3.48 -14.82 -23.70
N ALA A 121 3.21 -13.49 -23.77
CA ALA A 121 2.10 -12.92 -24.53
C ALA A 121 2.44 -12.68 -26.01
N GLY A 122 3.68 -12.94 -26.45
CA GLY A 122 4.09 -12.77 -27.86
C GLY A 122 3.98 -11.34 -28.39
N GLY A 123 4.18 -10.33 -27.53
CA GLY A 123 4.04 -8.91 -27.90
C GLY A 123 2.59 -8.39 -27.96
N ASP A 124 1.60 -9.24 -27.75
CA ASP A 124 0.17 -8.88 -27.84
C ASP A 124 -0.39 -8.41 -26.49
N PRO A 125 -0.74 -7.11 -26.34
CA PRO A 125 -1.30 -6.58 -25.08
C PRO A 125 -2.64 -7.22 -24.70
N THR A 126 -3.45 -7.66 -25.67
CA THR A 126 -4.74 -8.29 -25.38
C THR A 126 -4.58 -9.64 -24.66
N LYS A 127 -3.53 -10.39 -25.04
CA LYS A 127 -3.14 -11.62 -24.34
C LYS A 127 -2.59 -11.33 -22.95
N GLY A 128 -1.85 -10.22 -22.79
CA GLY A 128 -1.37 -9.76 -21.48
C GLY A 128 -2.51 -9.41 -20.54
N GLU A 129 -3.52 -8.68 -21.03
CA GLU A 129 -4.72 -8.34 -20.27
C GLU A 129 -5.54 -9.59 -19.92
N ALA A 130 -5.79 -10.47 -20.87
CA ALA A 130 -6.48 -11.73 -20.64
C ALA A 130 -5.76 -12.58 -19.58
N ALA A 131 -4.42 -12.63 -19.62
CA ALA A 131 -3.62 -13.34 -18.62
C ALA A 131 -3.76 -12.75 -17.21
N ALA A 132 -3.84 -11.43 -17.09
CA ALA A 132 -4.07 -10.75 -15.82
C ALA A 132 -5.46 -11.04 -15.27
N LEU A 133 -6.50 -10.99 -16.11
CA LEU A 133 -7.88 -11.32 -15.73
C LEU A 133 -8.01 -12.80 -15.30
N GLU A 134 -7.42 -13.72 -16.05
CA GLU A 134 -7.38 -15.14 -15.71
C GLU A 134 -6.72 -15.38 -14.33
N SER A 135 -5.74 -14.55 -13.98
CA SER A 135 -4.95 -14.67 -12.76
C SER A 135 -5.40 -13.71 -11.65
N GLU A 136 -6.56 -13.08 -11.77
CA GLU A 136 -7.03 -12.03 -10.86
C GLU A 136 -6.98 -12.44 -9.38
N ARG A 137 -7.35 -13.69 -9.08
CA ARG A 137 -7.32 -14.20 -7.69
C ARG A 137 -5.92 -14.14 -7.08
N VAL A 138 -4.88 -14.47 -7.85
CA VAL A 138 -3.50 -14.42 -7.38
C VAL A 138 -3.04 -12.97 -7.26
N LEU A 139 -3.37 -12.14 -8.26
CA LEU A 139 -3.03 -10.72 -8.26
C LEU A 139 -3.69 -9.99 -7.07
N ARG A 140 -4.96 -10.26 -6.78
CA ARG A 140 -5.63 -9.72 -5.58
C ARG A 140 -4.92 -10.10 -4.29
N ARG A 141 -4.44 -11.35 -4.19
CA ARG A 141 -3.74 -11.80 -2.99
C ARG A 141 -2.42 -11.06 -2.78
N ILE A 142 -1.64 -10.86 -3.83
CA ILE A 142 -0.34 -10.18 -3.71
C ILE A 142 -0.47 -8.66 -3.56
N THR A 143 -1.60 -8.05 -3.99
CA THR A 143 -1.87 -6.61 -3.81
C THR A 143 -2.59 -6.31 -2.50
N ASN A 144 -3.09 -7.34 -1.82
CA ASN A 144 -3.75 -7.16 -0.52
C ASN A 144 -2.75 -6.67 0.52
N ASP A 145 -3.21 -5.85 1.46
CA ASP A 145 -2.39 -5.35 2.56
C ASP A 145 -1.14 -4.56 2.11
N THR A 146 -1.27 -3.84 0.98
CA THR A 146 -0.26 -2.94 0.43
C THR A 146 -0.66 -1.51 0.75
N GLN A 147 0.26 -0.71 1.32
CA GLN A 147 0.01 0.72 1.57
C GLN A 147 0.52 1.57 0.41
N LEU A 148 1.68 1.23 -0.15
CA LEU A 148 2.24 1.87 -1.33
C LEU A 148 2.56 0.81 -2.39
N ALA A 149 1.91 0.90 -3.54
CA ALA A 149 2.13 0.04 -4.70
C ALA A 149 2.89 0.81 -5.79
N ILE A 150 4.09 0.36 -6.11
CA ILE A 150 4.87 0.88 -7.23
C ILE A 150 4.83 -0.13 -8.35
N ILE A 151 4.23 0.23 -9.51
CA ILE A 151 4.14 -0.66 -10.67
C ILE A 151 5.08 -0.19 -11.77
N THR A 152 6.01 -1.05 -12.18
CA THR A 152 6.90 -0.80 -13.31
C THR A 152 6.63 -1.78 -14.43
N ALA A 153 6.49 -1.24 -15.67
CA ALA A 153 6.19 -2.05 -16.85
C ALA A 153 6.68 -1.36 -18.12
N GLY A 154 7.05 -2.15 -19.12
CA GLY A 154 7.34 -1.63 -20.45
C GLY A 154 6.08 -1.61 -21.31
N MET A 155 5.75 -0.45 -21.90
CA MET A 155 4.52 -0.23 -22.68
C MET A 155 4.61 -0.63 -24.15
N GLY A 156 5.72 -1.26 -24.59
CA GLY A 156 5.89 -1.78 -25.94
C GLY A 156 5.71 -3.30 -26.06
N GLY A 157 5.48 -4.01 -24.95
CA GLY A 157 5.32 -5.46 -24.91
C GLY A 157 3.89 -5.92 -24.66
N GLY A 158 3.64 -7.23 -24.73
CA GLY A 158 2.31 -7.81 -24.46
C GLY A 158 1.97 -7.81 -22.98
N SER A 159 2.76 -8.54 -22.16
CA SER A 159 2.46 -8.75 -20.74
C SER A 159 2.47 -7.45 -19.93
N GLY A 160 3.49 -6.59 -20.11
CA GLY A 160 3.61 -5.32 -19.38
C GLY A 160 2.47 -4.38 -19.72
N THR A 161 2.24 -4.12 -21.02
CA THR A 161 1.18 -3.23 -21.50
C THR A 161 -0.21 -3.70 -21.06
N GLY A 162 -0.50 -4.99 -21.22
CA GLY A 162 -1.84 -5.53 -20.93
C GLY A 162 -2.11 -5.72 -19.44
N ALA A 163 -1.14 -6.15 -18.64
CA ALA A 163 -1.39 -6.54 -17.25
C ALA A 163 -1.14 -5.41 -16.24
N ALA A 164 -0.24 -4.45 -16.50
CA ALA A 164 0.14 -3.44 -15.51
C ALA A 164 -1.04 -2.62 -15.00
N GLY A 165 -1.92 -2.16 -15.92
CA GLY A 165 -3.13 -1.41 -15.56
C GLY A 165 -4.09 -2.22 -14.68
N HIS A 166 -4.16 -3.54 -14.88
CA HIS A 166 -4.99 -4.41 -14.05
C HIS A 166 -4.42 -4.54 -12.64
N VAL A 167 -3.11 -4.75 -12.51
CA VAL A 167 -2.42 -4.79 -11.20
C VAL A 167 -2.62 -3.48 -10.44
N ALA A 168 -2.45 -2.34 -11.13
CA ALA A 168 -2.66 -1.02 -10.53
C ALA A 168 -4.10 -0.83 -10.01
N ARG A 169 -5.10 -1.21 -10.82
CA ARG A 169 -6.51 -1.13 -10.41
C ARG A 169 -6.80 -1.99 -9.17
N LEU A 170 -6.23 -3.20 -9.11
CA LEU A 170 -6.41 -4.09 -7.96
C LEU A 170 -5.79 -3.52 -6.69
N ALA A 171 -4.55 -3.02 -6.76
CA ALA A 171 -3.87 -2.40 -5.63
C ALA A 171 -4.67 -1.19 -5.10
N LYS A 172 -5.08 -0.31 -6.01
CA LYS A 172 -5.88 0.88 -5.68
C LYS A 172 -7.24 0.52 -5.08
N ALA A 173 -7.92 -0.49 -5.62
CA ALA A 173 -9.22 -0.95 -5.11
C ALA A 173 -9.14 -1.54 -3.68
N GLN A 174 -7.95 -1.94 -3.25
CA GLN A 174 -7.65 -2.44 -1.91
C GLN A 174 -7.08 -1.37 -0.98
N GLY A 175 -7.10 -0.10 -1.40
CA GLY A 175 -6.71 1.05 -0.58
C GLY A 175 -5.24 1.44 -0.69
N ALA A 176 -4.43 0.80 -1.54
CA ALA A 176 -3.05 1.20 -1.73
C ALA A 176 -2.94 2.55 -2.46
N MET A 177 -2.01 3.39 -2.02
CA MET A 177 -1.48 4.47 -2.85
C MET A 177 -0.73 3.84 -4.03
N THR A 178 -1.03 4.25 -5.27
CA THR A 178 -0.55 3.57 -6.48
C THR A 178 -0.01 4.58 -7.48
#